data_0eebc60d3d9abcc52fa5952da3b8d9aa
#
_entry.id   0eebc60d3d9abcc52fa5952da3b8d9aa
#
_cell.length_a   1.000
_cell.length_b   1.000
_cell.length_c   1.000
_cell.angle_alpha   90.00
_cell.angle_beta   90.00
_cell.angle_gamma   90.00
#
_symmetry.space_group_name_H-M   'P 1'
#
loop_
_entity.id
_entity.type
_entity.pdbx_description
1 polymer ?
#
loop_
_entity_poly.entity_id
_entity_poly.type
_entity_poly.pdbx_seq_one_letter_code
_entity_poly.pdbx_strand_id
1 'polypeptide(L)'
;IVNTANDHVVVGTGCDGAVYRAAGYDELLNYRREYIGFVEEGGAFITPGFGLNARYIIHAVSPRFIDGDHGEEEKLRSCYRKSLQLANENGVRSIAFPLISTGGFGYPKEEGLRIAVDEINAFLFESEMDIFLVVFDEKSTRLGEKIYPDLEAYIDLHYVEVANETEYLPDGFGVAQTGRSRNFED
;
A
#
# COMPACT_ATOMS: atom_id res chain seq x y z
N ILE A 1 5.19 2.93 -7.04
CA ILE A 1 4.59 2.33 -5.83
C ILE A 1 3.09 2.42 -5.89
N VAL A 2 2.39 1.52 -5.15
CA VAL A 2 0.94 1.57 -4.98
C VAL A 2 0.58 2.13 -3.60
N ASN A 3 -0.38 3.05 -3.59
CA ASN A 3 -0.99 3.63 -2.40
C ASN A 3 -2.42 3.12 -2.24
N THR A 4 -2.85 2.93 -0.99
CA THR A 4 -4.24 2.61 -0.65
C THR A 4 -5.02 3.90 -0.44
N ALA A 5 -5.83 4.29 -1.41
CA ALA A 5 -6.52 5.57 -1.40
C ALA A 5 -7.98 5.46 -0.94
N ASN A 6 -8.53 6.57 -0.49
CA ASN A 6 -9.98 6.73 -0.31
C ASN A 6 -10.65 7.10 -1.62
N ASP A 7 -11.95 6.90 -1.73
CA ASP A 7 -12.79 7.28 -2.85
C ASP A 7 -12.90 8.82 -3.01
N HIS A 8 -13.03 9.55 -1.92
CA HIS A 8 -13.03 11.01 -1.88
C HIS A 8 -11.63 11.59 -1.69
N VAL A 9 -11.49 12.90 -1.96
CA VAL A 9 -10.23 13.64 -1.80
C VAL A 9 -9.96 13.93 -0.32
N VAL A 10 -9.71 12.85 0.42
CA VAL A 10 -9.40 12.85 1.86
C VAL A 10 -8.20 11.94 2.08
N VAL A 11 -7.24 12.42 2.86
CA VAL A 11 -6.07 11.62 3.24
C VAL A 11 -6.44 10.73 4.42
N GLY A 12 -6.20 9.43 4.26
CA GLY A 12 -6.41 8.44 5.32
C GLY A 12 -5.23 8.30 6.27
N THR A 13 -5.33 7.30 7.13
CA THR A 13 -4.26 6.88 8.05
C THR A 13 -3.42 5.75 7.43
N GLY A 14 -2.45 5.23 8.17
CA GLY A 14 -1.62 4.10 7.74
C GLY A 14 -0.84 4.39 6.45
N CYS A 15 -0.90 3.48 5.50
CA CYS A 15 -0.17 3.58 4.23
C CYS A 15 -0.48 4.87 3.47
N ASP A 16 -1.76 5.24 3.33
CA ASP A 16 -2.16 6.45 2.61
C ASP A 16 -1.52 7.72 3.22
N GLY A 17 -1.66 7.91 4.53
CA GLY A 17 -1.06 9.04 5.22
C GLY A 17 0.48 9.05 5.14
N ALA A 18 1.12 7.89 5.17
CA ALA A 18 2.57 7.77 5.03
C ALA A 18 3.04 8.18 3.63
N VAL A 19 2.34 7.73 2.58
CA VAL A 19 2.63 8.10 1.19
C VAL A 19 2.47 9.60 0.98
N TYR A 20 1.37 10.20 1.47
CA TYR A 20 1.16 11.65 1.36
C TYR A 20 2.27 12.46 2.05
N ARG A 21 2.68 12.06 3.26
CA ARG A 21 3.78 12.75 3.98
C ARG A 21 5.10 12.65 3.22
N ALA A 22 5.42 11.49 2.67
CA ALA A 22 6.68 11.26 1.97
C ALA A 22 6.71 11.88 0.55
N ALA A 23 5.56 11.93 -0.12
CA ALA A 23 5.45 12.54 -1.44
C ALA A 23 5.45 14.07 -1.41
N GLY A 24 5.07 14.68 -0.29
CA GLY A 24 4.74 16.10 -0.16
C GLY A 24 3.23 16.27 -0.03
N TYR A 25 2.79 16.41 1.23
CA TYR A 25 1.37 16.32 1.60
C TYR A 25 0.47 17.26 0.79
N ASP A 26 0.81 18.53 0.79
CA ASP A 26 -0.02 19.56 0.13
C ASP A 26 0.05 19.45 -1.39
N GLU A 27 1.21 19.11 -1.94
CA GLU A 27 1.42 19.00 -3.37
C GLU A 27 0.60 17.85 -3.97
N LEU A 28 0.68 16.66 -3.37
CA LEU A 28 -0.11 15.51 -3.80
C LEU A 28 -1.61 15.71 -3.58
N LEU A 29 -2.03 16.30 -2.44
CA LEU A 29 -3.43 16.56 -2.15
C LEU A 29 -4.04 17.58 -3.12
N ASN A 30 -3.32 18.65 -3.43
CA ASN A 30 -3.76 19.65 -4.38
C ASN A 30 -3.86 19.06 -5.80
N TYR A 31 -2.85 18.28 -6.21
CA TYR A 31 -2.90 17.57 -7.49
C TYR A 31 -4.13 16.67 -7.59
N ARG A 32 -4.39 15.85 -6.57
CA ARG A 32 -5.58 15.01 -6.55
C ARG A 32 -6.88 15.82 -6.63
N ARG A 33 -6.98 16.92 -5.90
CA ARG A 33 -8.16 17.79 -5.90
C ARG A 33 -8.42 18.42 -7.25
N GLU A 34 -7.37 18.87 -7.93
CA GLU A 34 -7.47 19.63 -9.18
C GLU A 34 -7.67 18.72 -10.41
N TYR A 35 -6.97 17.57 -10.46
CA TYR A 35 -6.91 16.75 -11.68
C TYR A 35 -7.64 15.42 -11.59
N ILE A 36 -7.94 14.91 -10.40
CA ILE A 36 -8.50 13.55 -10.20
C ILE A 36 -9.91 13.60 -9.61
N GLY A 37 -10.08 14.20 -8.44
CA GLY A 37 -11.36 14.26 -7.74
C GLY A 37 -11.77 12.91 -7.13
N PHE A 38 -13.07 12.61 -7.23
CA PHE A 38 -13.67 11.36 -6.74
C PHE A 38 -13.33 10.19 -7.68
N VAL A 39 -12.99 9.05 -7.09
CA VAL A 39 -12.83 7.77 -7.80
C VAL A 39 -13.49 6.68 -6.97
N GLU A 40 -14.38 5.90 -7.56
CA GLU A 40 -15.11 4.84 -6.85
C GLU A 40 -14.22 3.73 -6.28
N GLU A 41 -14.71 3.04 -5.24
CA GLU A 41 -14.05 1.85 -4.69
C GLU A 41 -13.82 0.78 -5.78
N GLY A 42 -12.66 0.14 -5.75
CA GLY A 42 -12.22 -0.77 -6.81
C GLY A 42 -11.64 -0.06 -8.03
N GLY A 43 -11.60 1.29 -8.02
CA GLY A 43 -10.91 2.11 -9.00
C GLY A 43 -9.42 2.25 -8.73
N ALA A 44 -8.71 2.85 -9.69
CA ALA A 44 -7.32 3.28 -9.49
C ALA A 44 -7.04 4.53 -10.34
N PHE A 45 -6.06 5.33 -9.90
CA PHE A 45 -5.55 6.46 -10.66
C PHE A 45 -4.04 6.62 -10.43
N ILE A 46 -3.37 7.35 -11.32
CA ILE A 46 -1.92 7.53 -11.28
C ILE A 46 -1.56 9.00 -11.08
N THR A 47 -0.52 9.26 -10.32
CA THR A 47 0.08 10.58 -10.14
C THR A 47 1.61 10.51 -10.31
N PRO A 48 2.29 11.65 -10.50
CA PRO A 48 3.74 11.70 -10.31
C PRO A 48 4.14 11.26 -8.90
N GLY A 49 5.41 10.86 -8.73
CA GLY A 49 5.96 10.45 -7.43
C GLY A 49 6.25 11.60 -6.47
N PHE A 50 6.27 12.83 -6.96
CA PHE A 50 6.62 14.05 -6.21
C PHE A 50 7.95 13.88 -5.44
N GLY A 51 7.94 14.06 -4.11
CA GLY A 51 9.12 13.91 -3.25
C GLY A 51 9.60 12.47 -3.02
N LEU A 52 8.84 11.44 -3.48
CA LEU A 52 9.24 10.04 -3.37
C LEU A 52 10.30 9.67 -4.41
N ASN A 53 11.20 8.75 -4.05
CA ASN A 53 12.10 8.12 -5.00
C ASN A 53 11.36 7.03 -5.81
N ALA A 54 10.25 7.42 -6.41
CA ALA A 54 9.43 6.60 -7.30
C ALA A 54 8.92 7.48 -8.42
N ARG A 55 8.90 6.96 -9.65
CA ARG A 55 8.44 7.73 -10.81
C ARG A 55 6.96 8.09 -10.71
N TYR A 56 6.17 7.14 -10.24
CA TYR A 56 4.72 7.26 -10.11
C TYR A 56 4.23 6.73 -8.77
N ILE A 57 3.09 7.27 -8.34
CA ILE A 57 2.23 6.68 -7.34
C ILE A 57 0.94 6.24 -8.04
N ILE A 58 0.61 4.96 -7.95
CA ILE A 58 -0.68 4.43 -8.38
C ILE A 58 -1.54 4.30 -7.14
N HIS A 59 -2.67 4.96 -7.14
CA HIS A 59 -3.59 5.02 -6.01
C HIS A 59 -4.73 4.04 -6.26
N ALA A 60 -4.73 2.92 -5.55
CA ALA A 60 -5.81 1.95 -5.56
C ALA A 60 -6.89 2.39 -4.57
N VAL A 61 -8.10 2.63 -5.07
CA VAL A 61 -9.23 3.05 -4.21
C VAL A 61 -9.80 1.84 -3.49
N SER A 62 -9.31 1.65 -2.28
CA SER A 62 -9.49 0.45 -1.48
C SER A 62 -10.93 0.27 -1.01
N PRO A 63 -11.56 -0.91 -1.19
CA PRO A 63 -12.87 -1.19 -0.59
C PRO A 63 -12.74 -1.40 0.92
N ARG A 64 -13.74 -0.91 1.65
CA ARG A 64 -13.91 -1.26 3.07
C ARG A 64 -14.62 -2.61 3.16
N PHE A 65 -14.07 -3.52 3.97
CA PHE A 65 -14.71 -4.80 4.25
C PHE A 65 -15.85 -4.62 5.26
N ILE A 66 -17.02 -5.16 4.93
CA ILE A 66 -18.21 -5.19 5.79
C ILE A 66 -18.47 -6.64 6.25
N ASP A 67 -18.80 -7.52 5.32
CA ASP A 67 -19.11 -8.92 5.59
C ASP A 67 -18.75 -9.88 4.44
N GLY A 68 -18.36 -9.35 3.28
CA GLY A 68 -18.03 -10.12 2.07
C GLY A 68 -19.17 -10.24 1.05
N ASP A 69 -20.36 -9.77 1.40
CA ASP A 69 -21.56 -9.88 0.54
C ASP A 69 -21.90 -8.59 -0.25
N HIS A 70 -21.03 -7.56 -0.15
CA HIS A 70 -21.21 -6.27 -0.80
C HIS A 70 -20.28 -6.04 -2.01
N GLY A 71 -19.77 -7.14 -2.58
CA GLY A 71 -18.89 -7.10 -3.74
C GLY A 71 -17.45 -6.66 -3.41
N GLU A 72 -17.05 -6.74 -2.14
CA GLU A 72 -15.73 -6.30 -1.67
C GLU A 72 -14.61 -7.10 -2.33
N GLU A 73 -14.80 -8.40 -2.57
CA GLU A 73 -13.81 -9.23 -3.26
C GLU A 73 -13.55 -8.72 -4.67
N GLU A 74 -14.60 -8.50 -5.46
CA GLU A 74 -14.44 -8.02 -6.84
C GLU A 74 -13.84 -6.62 -6.88
N LYS A 75 -14.20 -5.75 -5.96
CA LYS A 75 -13.59 -4.43 -5.82
C LYS A 75 -12.10 -4.53 -5.48
N LEU A 76 -11.73 -5.43 -4.57
CA LEU A 76 -10.32 -5.63 -4.20
C LEU A 76 -9.53 -6.22 -5.37
N ARG A 77 -10.05 -7.22 -6.07
CA ARG A 77 -9.46 -7.75 -7.31
C ARG A 77 -9.28 -6.65 -8.36
N SER A 78 -10.29 -5.82 -8.54
CA SER A 78 -10.25 -4.68 -9.46
C SER A 78 -9.15 -3.66 -9.09
N CYS A 79 -8.89 -3.42 -7.80
CA CYS A 79 -7.77 -2.57 -7.35
C CYS A 79 -6.43 -3.08 -7.87
N TYR A 80 -6.15 -4.37 -7.74
CA TYR A 80 -4.90 -4.97 -8.24
C TYR A 80 -4.83 -4.92 -9.75
N ARG A 81 -5.87 -5.38 -10.46
CA ARG A 81 -5.93 -5.38 -11.93
C ARG A 81 -5.72 -4.00 -12.53
N LYS A 82 -6.48 -3.00 -12.08
CA LYS A 82 -6.38 -1.63 -12.58
C LYS A 82 -5.03 -0.99 -12.26
N SER A 83 -4.46 -1.28 -11.10
CA SER A 83 -3.13 -0.78 -10.73
C SER A 83 -2.05 -1.38 -11.64
N LEU A 84 -2.09 -2.68 -11.91
CA LEU A 84 -1.17 -3.36 -12.82
C LEU A 84 -1.34 -2.88 -14.25
N GLN A 85 -2.56 -2.68 -14.70
CA GLN A 85 -2.85 -2.12 -16.01
C GLN A 85 -2.29 -0.71 -16.16
N LEU A 86 -2.54 0.19 -15.20
CA LEU A 86 -1.97 1.54 -15.21
C LEU A 86 -0.44 1.54 -15.22
N ALA A 87 0.17 0.63 -14.46
CA ALA A 87 1.62 0.46 -14.45
C ALA A 87 2.14 0.06 -15.83
N ASN A 88 1.52 -0.93 -16.46
CA ASN A 88 1.89 -1.42 -17.79
C ASN A 88 1.73 -0.35 -18.87
N GLU A 89 0.60 0.35 -18.88
CA GLU A 89 0.31 1.44 -19.83
C GLU A 89 1.31 2.61 -19.71
N ASN A 90 1.90 2.82 -18.52
CA ASN A 90 2.91 3.85 -18.27
C ASN A 90 4.36 3.35 -18.36
N GLY A 91 4.58 2.13 -18.88
CA GLY A 91 5.90 1.56 -19.08
C GLY A 91 6.68 1.35 -17.78
N VAL A 92 5.99 1.04 -16.69
CA VAL A 92 6.58 0.72 -15.38
C VAL A 92 7.21 -0.66 -15.47
N ARG A 93 8.45 -0.79 -15.00
CA ARG A 93 9.19 -2.06 -14.98
C ARG A 93 9.13 -2.77 -13.64
N SER A 94 8.93 -1.99 -12.56
CA SER A 94 8.83 -2.54 -11.21
C SER A 94 7.75 -1.80 -10.42
N ILE A 95 6.96 -2.54 -9.64
CA ILE A 95 5.87 -2.00 -8.83
C ILE A 95 5.86 -2.66 -7.46
N ALA A 96 5.60 -1.87 -6.42
CA ALA A 96 5.45 -2.38 -5.06
C ALA A 96 4.02 -2.12 -4.56
N PHE A 97 3.36 -3.18 -4.10
CA PHE A 97 2.02 -3.16 -3.53
C PHE A 97 2.05 -3.36 -2.02
N PRO A 98 1.25 -2.62 -1.24
CA PRO A 98 0.87 -3.07 0.09
C PRO A 98 -0.21 -4.16 0.00
N LEU A 99 -0.53 -4.82 1.12
CA LEU A 99 -1.77 -5.61 1.20
C LEU A 99 -2.98 -4.67 1.27
N ILE A 100 -3.60 -4.42 0.12
CA ILE A 100 -4.73 -3.49 -0.02
C ILE A 100 -5.89 -3.91 0.89
N SER A 101 -6.52 -2.95 1.56
CA SER A 101 -7.70 -3.10 2.44
C SER A 101 -7.48 -3.89 3.75
N THR A 102 -6.33 -4.52 3.97
CA THR A 102 -6.13 -5.44 5.12
C THR A 102 -5.74 -4.76 6.43
N GLY A 103 -5.55 -3.45 6.42
CA GLY A 103 -5.32 -2.62 7.59
C GLY A 103 -6.63 -2.08 8.18
N GLY A 104 -6.76 -0.76 8.33
CA GLY A 104 -7.94 -0.08 8.91
C GLY A 104 -9.26 -0.36 8.19
N PHE A 105 -9.25 -0.84 6.95
CA PHE A 105 -10.46 -1.22 6.20
C PHE A 105 -10.93 -2.65 6.48
N GLY A 106 -10.16 -3.42 7.28
CA GLY A 106 -10.62 -4.65 7.91
C GLY A 106 -10.76 -5.88 7.01
N TYR A 107 -10.27 -5.85 5.77
CA TYR A 107 -10.32 -7.03 4.91
C TYR A 107 -9.51 -8.18 5.53
N PRO A 108 -10.05 -9.43 5.59
CA PRO A 108 -9.33 -10.56 6.16
C PRO A 108 -7.99 -10.77 5.47
N LYS A 109 -6.90 -10.81 6.26
CA LYS A 109 -5.53 -10.82 5.73
C LYS A 109 -5.22 -12.02 4.84
N GLU A 110 -5.70 -13.21 5.21
CA GLU A 110 -5.49 -14.43 4.42
C GLU A 110 -6.14 -14.33 3.05
N GLU A 111 -7.39 -13.89 3.00
CA GLU A 111 -8.14 -13.72 1.76
C GLU A 111 -7.55 -12.60 0.92
N GLY A 112 -7.21 -11.47 1.54
CA GLY A 112 -6.56 -10.35 0.86
C GLY A 112 -5.21 -10.73 0.24
N LEU A 113 -4.41 -11.56 0.93
CA LEU A 113 -3.16 -12.08 0.39
C LEU A 113 -3.40 -13.03 -0.80
N ARG A 114 -4.37 -13.93 -0.72
CA ARG A 114 -4.72 -14.83 -1.83
C ARG A 114 -5.16 -14.05 -3.05
N ILE A 115 -6.03 -13.06 -2.88
CA ILE A 115 -6.50 -12.18 -3.95
C ILE A 115 -5.33 -11.44 -4.60
N ALA A 116 -4.42 -10.87 -3.80
CA ALA A 116 -3.24 -10.19 -4.32
C ALA A 116 -2.39 -11.11 -5.21
N VAL A 117 -2.07 -12.30 -4.71
CA VAL A 117 -1.25 -13.28 -5.44
C VAL A 117 -1.95 -13.79 -6.68
N ASP A 118 -3.25 -14.06 -6.62
CA ASP A 118 -4.04 -14.52 -7.77
C ASP A 118 -4.00 -13.49 -8.91
N GLU A 119 -4.27 -12.20 -8.61
CA GLU A 119 -4.30 -11.14 -9.62
C GLU A 119 -2.89 -10.81 -10.16
N ILE A 120 -1.87 -10.86 -9.31
CA ILE A 120 -0.47 -10.70 -9.73
C ILE A 120 -0.06 -11.84 -10.66
N ASN A 121 -0.34 -13.08 -10.32
CA ASN A 121 -0.02 -14.24 -11.16
C ASN A 121 -0.76 -14.16 -12.50
N ALA A 122 -2.05 -13.82 -12.49
CA ALA A 122 -2.81 -13.67 -13.72
C ALA A 122 -2.19 -12.62 -14.66
N PHE A 123 -1.74 -11.49 -14.11
CA PHE A 123 -1.07 -10.45 -14.87
C PHE A 123 0.28 -10.91 -15.44
N LEU A 124 1.08 -11.63 -14.65
CA LEU A 124 2.41 -12.10 -15.06
C LEU A 124 2.38 -13.19 -16.15
N PHE A 125 1.24 -13.84 -16.37
CA PHE A 125 1.07 -14.74 -17.52
C PHE A 125 1.11 -14.02 -18.87
N GLU A 126 0.73 -12.73 -18.89
CA GLU A 126 0.60 -11.96 -20.13
C GLU A 126 1.61 -10.81 -20.22
N SER A 127 2.32 -10.51 -19.14
CA SER A 127 3.18 -9.32 -19.03
C SER A 127 4.42 -9.60 -18.18
N GLU A 128 5.51 -8.88 -18.46
CA GLU A 128 6.74 -8.93 -17.69
C GLU A 128 6.87 -7.69 -16.81
N MET A 129 6.95 -7.88 -15.49
CA MET A 129 7.15 -6.80 -14.51
C MET A 129 7.72 -7.37 -13.21
N ASP A 130 8.63 -6.66 -12.58
CA ASP A 130 9.06 -6.98 -11.22
C ASP A 130 7.99 -6.47 -10.24
N ILE A 131 7.34 -7.40 -9.53
CA ILE A 131 6.24 -7.07 -8.62
C ILE A 131 6.64 -7.45 -7.19
N PHE A 132 6.58 -6.46 -6.30
CA PHE A 132 6.88 -6.63 -4.88
C PHE A 132 5.57 -6.50 -4.09
N LEU A 133 5.25 -7.52 -3.30
CA LEU A 133 4.17 -7.46 -2.32
C LEU A 133 4.77 -7.17 -0.94
N VAL A 134 4.56 -5.95 -0.45
CA VAL A 134 5.10 -5.47 0.82
C VAL A 134 4.13 -5.80 1.94
N VAL A 135 4.53 -6.64 2.86
CA VAL A 135 3.78 -6.96 4.07
C VAL A 135 4.42 -6.26 5.26
N PHE A 136 3.59 -5.61 6.05
CA PHE A 136 4.03 -4.66 7.06
C PHE A 136 4.11 -5.26 8.46
N ASP A 137 3.44 -6.36 8.72
CA ASP A 137 3.37 -6.98 10.04
C ASP A 137 3.78 -8.46 10.03
N GLU A 138 4.33 -8.92 11.17
CA GLU A 138 4.82 -10.28 11.35
C GLU A 138 3.74 -11.35 11.07
N LYS A 139 2.48 -11.07 11.41
CA LYS A 139 1.37 -11.99 11.16
C LYS A 139 1.15 -12.21 9.67
N SER A 140 1.19 -11.15 8.87
CA SER A 140 1.06 -11.21 7.41
C SER A 140 2.26 -11.90 6.77
N THR A 141 3.48 -11.68 7.29
CA THR A 141 4.69 -12.37 6.83
C THR A 141 4.60 -13.87 7.07
N ARG A 142 4.31 -14.29 8.30
CA ARG A 142 4.12 -15.72 8.63
C ARG A 142 2.99 -16.38 7.85
N LEU A 143 1.94 -15.62 7.54
CA LEU A 143 0.85 -16.10 6.71
C LEU A 143 1.30 -16.33 5.27
N GLY A 144 2.11 -15.40 4.71
CA GLY A 144 2.71 -15.54 3.39
C GLY A 144 3.56 -16.79 3.28
N GLU A 145 4.49 -17.00 4.21
CA GLU A 145 5.36 -18.18 4.27
C GLU A 145 4.56 -19.50 4.39
N LYS A 146 3.47 -19.50 5.14
CA LYS A 146 2.60 -20.67 5.32
C LYS A 146 1.83 -21.03 4.05
N ILE A 147 1.31 -20.03 3.33
CA ILE A 147 0.44 -20.23 2.16
C ILE A 147 1.28 -20.44 0.89
N TYR A 148 2.41 -19.76 0.79
CA TYR A 148 3.29 -19.75 -0.35
C TYR A 148 4.75 -20.03 0.06
N PRO A 149 5.07 -21.28 0.46
CA PRO A 149 6.38 -21.62 1.00
C PRO A 149 7.54 -21.46 0.01
N ASP A 150 7.23 -21.40 -1.30
CA ASP A 150 8.21 -21.22 -2.36
C ASP A 150 8.48 -19.73 -2.70
N LEU A 151 7.77 -18.80 -2.06
CA LEU A 151 8.04 -17.37 -2.20
C LEU A 151 9.26 -16.99 -1.37
N GLU A 152 10.25 -16.39 -2.03
CA GLU A 152 11.40 -15.82 -1.38
C GLU A 152 10.96 -14.58 -0.58
N ALA A 153 11.06 -14.66 0.76
CA ALA A 153 10.71 -13.55 1.64
C ALA A 153 11.96 -12.79 2.07
N TYR A 154 12.00 -11.49 1.81
CA TYR A 154 12.97 -10.57 2.38
C TYR A 154 12.33 -9.86 3.58
N ILE A 155 12.87 -10.05 4.78
CA ILE A 155 12.35 -9.44 6.01
C ILE A 155 13.38 -8.46 6.56
N ASP A 156 13.03 -7.17 6.59
CA ASP A 156 13.78 -6.17 7.33
C ASP A 156 13.20 -6.04 8.74
N LEU A 157 13.74 -6.79 9.67
CA LEU A 157 13.29 -6.84 11.07
C LEU A 157 13.40 -5.49 11.78
N HIS A 158 14.41 -4.68 11.45
CA HIS A 158 14.59 -3.37 12.05
C HIS A 158 13.48 -2.39 11.65
N TYR A 159 13.07 -2.44 10.38
CA TYR A 159 11.97 -1.63 9.88
C TYR A 159 10.63 -2.02 10.51
N VAL A 160 10.41 -3.32 10.72
CA VAL A 160 9.20 -3.85 11.35
C VAL A 160 9.07 -3.41 12.81
N GLU A 161 10.18 -3.39 13.59
CA GLU A 161 10.17 -2.91 14.98
C GLU A 161 9.82 -1.42 15.07
N VAL A 162 10.49 -0.57 14.29
CA VAL A 162 10.24 0.89 14.27
C VAL A 162 8.82 1.23 13.83
N ALA A 163 8.29 0.50 12.87
CA ALA A 163 6.95 0.73 12.35
C ALA A 163 5.86 0.33 13.36
N ASN A 164 6.04 -0.78 14.07
CA ASN A 164 5.11 -1.21 15.12
C ASN A 164 5.01 -0.19 16.27
N GLU A 165 6.11 0.48 16.63
CA GLU A 165 6.10 1.52 17.66
C GLU A 165 5.36 2.79 17.25
N THR A 166 5.29 3.10 15.94
CA THR A 166 4.67 4.34 15.45
C THR A 166 3.21 4.18 15.05
N GLU A 167 2.76 2.99 14.65
CA GLU A 167 1.40 2.77 14.12
C GLU A 167 0.35 2.53 15.21
N TYR A 168 0.77 2.13 16.42
CA TYR A 168 -0.13 1.85 17.54
C TYR A 168 -0.27 2.98 18.58
N LEU A 169 0.31 4.16 18.32
CA LEU A 169 0.07 5.32 19.17
C LEU A 169 -1.26 5.98 18.77
N PRO A 170 -2.27 6.07 19.67
CA PRO A 170 -3.50 6.82 19.39
C PRO A 170 -3.14 8.27 19.10
N ASP A 171 -3.76 8.85 18.08
CA ASP A 171 -3.66 10.28 17.79
C ASP A 171 -3.97 11.10 19.07
N GLY A 172 -2.97 11.70 19.70
CA GLY A 172 -3.17 12.55 20.88
C GLY A 172 -2.02 12.59 21.88
N PHE A 173 -1.02 11.74 21.80
CA PHE A 173 0.17 11.85 22.65
C PHE A 173 1.34 12.45 21.88
N GLY A 174 1.67 13.69 22.20
CA GLY A 174 2.81 14.39 21.64
C GLY A 174 4.10 13.61 21.86
N VAL A 175 4.88 13.47 20.79
CA VAL A 175 6.21 12.85 20.78
C VAL A 175 7.10 13.65 21.73
N ALA A 176 7.41 13.10 22.90
CA ALA A 176 8.51 13.59 23.72
C ALA A 176 9.82 13.26 22.98
N GLN A 177 10.47 14.27 22.44
CA GLN A 177 11.83 14.15 21.92
C GLN A 177 12.77 13.74 23.06
N THR A 178 13.09 12.47 23.17
CA THR A 178 14.25 12.02 23.93
C THR A 178 15.44 11.96 23.01
N GLY A 179 16.12 13.10 22.87
CA GLY A 179 17.45 13.16 22.28
C GLY A 179 18.42 12.34 23.11
N ARG A 180 18.99 11.29 22.53
CA ARG A 180 20.28 10.73 22.91
C ARG A 180 21.10 10.47 21.65
N SER A 181 21.90 11.49 21.30
CA SER A 181 23.07 11.29 20.47
C SER A 181 24.01 10.27 21.12
N ARG A 182 24.26 9.16 20.47
CA ARG A 182 25.44 8.34 20.75
C ARG A 182 26.47 8.64 19.67
N ASN A 183 27.52 9.32 20.12
CA ASN A 183 28.77 9.46 19.39
C ASN A 183 29.36 8.05 19.21
N PHE A 184 29.68 7.70 17.99
CA PHE A 184 30.66 6.65 17.71
C PHE A 184 31.99 7.37 17.50
N GLU A 185 32.84 7.28 18.50
CA GLU A 185 34.29 7.43 18.38
C GLU A 185 34.90 6.01 18.46
N ASP A 186 35.88 5.79 17.54
CA ASP A 186 36.84 4.68 17.36
C ASP A 186 36.35 3.45 16.59
#